data_d1b4aa90d25ddedba789f35c6d192ca2
#
_entry.id   d1b4aa90d25ddedba789f35c6d192ca2
#
_cell.length_a   1.000
_cell.length_b   1.000
_cell.length_c   1.000
_cell.angle_alpha   90.00
_cell.angle_beta   90.00
_cell.angle_gamma   90.00
#
_symmetry.space_group_name_H-M   'P 1'
#
loop_
_entity.id
_entity.type
_entity.pdbx_description
1 polymer ?
#
loop_
_entity_poly.entity_id
_entity_poly.type
_entity_poly.pdbx_seq_one_letter_code
_entity_poly.pdbx_strand_id
1 'polypeptide(L)'
;MTIRSVFTTGLAFSLAAFFVFGAYGNFLLSPQNAASYARWGYPDWFHYITATLELAAAALLINPATRKLGAAIGSFVMAAASLTTLFHAEYDEAIAPLIVLTVSLLTLVLSQGVHPEN
;
A
#
# COMPACT_ATOMS: atom_id res chain seq x y z
N MET A 1 -0.05 -23.19 -14.01
CA MET A 1 0.38 -22.00 -13.25
C MET A 1 1.89 -21.86 -13.34
N THR A 2 2.37 -20.70 -13.71
CA THR A 2 3.79 -20.44 -13.87
C THR A 2 4.43 -20.01 -12.55
N ILE A 3 5.77 -20.09 -12.48
CA ILE A 3 6.50 -19.58 -11.32
C ILE A 3 6.23 -18.08 -11.15
N ARG A 4 6.19 -17.34 -12.27
CA ARG A 4 5.87 -15.91 -12.23
C ARG A 4 4.50 -15.68 -11.60
N SER A 5 3.51 -16.47 -11.97
CA SER A 5 2.15 -16.36 -11.45
C SER A 5 2.10 -16.65 -9.95
N VAL A 6 2.80 -17.70 -9.50
CA VAL A 6 2.87 -18.05 -8.09
C VAL A 6 3.54 -16.94 -7.29
N PHE A 7 4.64 -16.43 -7.80
CA PHE A 7 5.39 -15.36 -7.15
C PHE A 7 4.55 -14.08 -7.04
N THR A 8 3.89 -13.71 -8.15
CA THR A 8 3.03 -12.52 -8.18
C THR A 8 1.87 -12.65 -7.20
N THR A 9 1.25 -13.82 -7.14
CA THR A 9 0.16 -14.09 -6.20
C THR A 9 0.65 -13.95 -4.77
N GLY A 10 1.84 -14.49 -4.46
CA GLY A 10 2.43 -14.38 -3.14
C GLY A 10 2.68 -12.93 -2.73
N LEU A 11 3.24 -12.15 -3.64
CA LEU A 11 3.46 -10.72 -3.40
C LEU A 11 2.13 -9.99 -3.16
N ALA A 12 1.13 -10.28 -4.00
CA ALA A 12 -0.16 -9.61 -3.91
C ALA A 12 -0.85 -9.89 -2.59
N PHE A 13 -0.82 -11.13 -2.13
CA PHE A 13 -1.45 -11.49 -0.86
C PHE A 13 -0.70 -10.93 0.33
N SER A 14 0.65 -10.91 0.25
CA SER A 14 1.47 -10.29 1.30
C SER A 14 1.17 -8.79 1.41
N LEU A 15 1.08 -8.11 0.26
CA LEU A 15 0.72 -6.70 0.23
C LEU A 15 -0.70 -6.46 0.76
N ALA A 16 -1.65 -7.32 0.36
CA ALA A 16 -3.03 -7.20 0.82
C ALA A 16 -3.08 -7.28 2.35
N ALA A 17 -2.36 -8.23 2.93
CA ALA A 17 -2.30 -8.36 4.39
C ALA A 17 -1.71 -7.10 5.02
N PHE A 18 -0.64 -6.56 4.44
CA PHE A 18 -0.03 -5.33 4.94
C PHE A 18 -1.01 -4.17 4.89
N PHE A 19 -1.72 -4.01 3.77
CA PHE A 19 -2.66 -2.90 3.61
C PHE A 19 -3.89 -3.04 4.51
N VAL A 20 -4.36 -4.26 4.76
CA VAL A 20 -5.43 -4.48 5.73
C VAL A 20 -4.98 -4.04 7.13
N PHE A 21 -3.76 -4.42 7.51
CA PHE A 21 -3.20 -4.03 8.79
C PHE A 21 -3.05 -2.50 8.87
N GLY A 22 -2.56 -1.89 7.80
CA GLY A 22 -2.44 -0.43 7.74
C GLY A 22 -3.78 0.27 7.81
N ALA A 23 -4.79 -0.26 7.10
CA ALA A 23 -6.14 0.30 7.13
C ALA A 23 -6.72 0.25 8.55
N TYR A 24 -6.51 -0.86 9.24
CA TYR A 24 -6.96 -1.01 10.63
C TYR A 24 -6.36 0.08 11.52
N GLY A 25 -5.03 0.25 11.45
CA GLY A 25 -4.33 1.25 12.25
C GLY A 25 -4.74 2.68 11.92
N ASN A 26 -5.01 2.95 10.64
CA ASN A 26 -5.45 4.28 10.24
C ASN A 26 -6.93 4.53 10.56
N PHE A 27 -7.78 3.52 10.38
CA PHE A 27 -9.20 3.68 10.66
C PHE A 27 -9.46 3.98 12.14
N LEU A 28 -8.83 3.20 13.02
CA LEU A 28 -8.98 3.38 14.46
C LEU A 28 -8.04 4.45 15.01
N LEU A 29 -7.17 4.97 14.17
CA LEU A 29 -6.21 6.04 14.49
C LEU A 29 -5.39 5.68 15.73
N SER A 30 -4.46 4.73 15.56
CA SER A 30 -3.55 4.34 16.62
C SER A 30 -2.82 5.58 17.18
N PRO A 31 -2.39 5.54 18.45
CA PRO A 31 -1.69 6.69 19.04
C PRO A 31 -0.46 7.13 18.23
N GLN A 32 0.28 6.17 17.66
CA GLN A 32 1.42 6.47 16.83
C GLN A 32 1.03 7.17 15.54
N ASN A 33 -0.04 6.70 14.89
CA ASN A 33 -0.52 7.34 13.67
C ASN A 33 -1.08 8.72 13.96
N ALA A 34 -1.81 8.87 15.06
CA ALA A 34 -2.34 10.18 15.45
C ALA A 34 -1.23 11.19 15.65
N ALA A 35 -0.16 10.80 16.34
CA ALA A 35 0.99 11.67 16.58
C ALA A 35 1.67 12.05 15.25
N SER A 36 1.79 11.09 14.33
CA SER A 36 2.40 11.33 13.03
C SER A 36 1.60 12.32 12.19
N TYR A 37 0.29 12.10 12.09
CA TYR A 37 -0.56 13.01 11.31
C TYR A 37 -0.56 14.42 11.89
N ALA A 38 -0.59 14.54 13.21
CA ALA A 38 -0.53 15.85 13.87
C ALA A 38 0.80 16.54 13.57
N ARG A 39 1.89 15.80 13.63
CA ARG A 39 3.24 16.33 13.37
C ARG A 39 3.37 16.80 11.92
N TRP A 40 2.74 16.10 10.98
CA TRP A 40 2.78 16.45 9.56
C TRP A 40 1.78 17.54 9.20
N GLY A 41 0.88 17.88 10.10
CA GLY A 41 -0.09 18.94 9.84
C GLY A 41 -1.30 18.54 9.03
N TYR A 42 -1.57 17.26 8.93
CA TYR A 42 -2.74 16.78 8.19
C TYR A 42 -4.02 16.99 8.99
N PRO A 43 -5.18 17.20 8.30
CA PRO A 43 -6.47 17.37 9.00
C PRO A 43 -6.86 16.10 9.75
N ASP A 44 -7.72 16.27 10.75
CA ASP A 44 -8.17 15.17 11.63
C ASP A 44 -8.83 14.03 10.87
N TRP A 45 -9.45 14.31 9.72
CA TRP A 45 -10.17 13.30 8.94
C TRP A 45 -9.28 12.58 7.90
N PHE A 46 -8.04 13.01 7.74
CA PHE A 46 -7.18 12.49 6.66
C PHE A 46 -6.92 11.00 6.80
N HIS A 47 -6.83 10.50 8.04
CA HIS A 47 -6.57 9.08 8.27
C HIS A 47 -7.66 8.17 7.68
N TYR A 48 -8.90 8.67 7.59
CA TYR A 48 -9.96 7.90 6.95
C TYR A 48 -9.72 7.72 5.45
N ILE A 49 -9.16 8.72 4.80
CA ILE A 49 -8.83 8.63 3.38
C ILE A 49 -7.73 7.58 3.18
N THR A 50 -6.67 7.64 3.99
CA THR A 50 -5.59 6.66 3.92
C THR A 50 -6.13 5.25 4.17
N ALA A 51 -6.92 5.07 5.21
CA ALA A 51 -7.49 3.76 5.54
C ALA A 51 -8.35 3.21 4.40
N THR A 52 -9.17 4.06 3.80
CA THR A 52 -10.04 3.66 2.71
C THR A 52 -9.22 3.23 1.49
N LEU A 53 -8.19 3.99 1.14
CA LEU A 53 -7.34 3.65 0.01
C LEU A 53 -6.57 2.36 0.25
N GLU A 54 -6.09 2.15 1.48
CA GLU A 54 -5.37 0.93 1.83
C GLU A 54 -6.30 -0.29 1.76
N LEU A 55 -7.53 -0.15 2.26
CA LEU A 55 -8.49 -1.25 2.21
C LEU A 55 -8.89 -1.56 0.77
N ALA A 56 -9.09 -0.51 -0.04
CA ALA A 56 -9.39 -0.70 -1.47
C ALA A 56 -8.25 -1.40 -2.18
N ALA A 57 -7.01 -1.00 -1.90
CA ALA A 57 -5.84 -1.64 -2.48
C ALA A 57 -5.80 -3.12 -2.11
N ALA A 58 -6.04 -3.44 -0.84
CA ALA A 58 -6.03 -4.83 -0.38
C ALA A 58 -7.09 -5.67 -1.10
N ALA A 59 -8.31 -5.16 -1.19
CA ALA A 59 -9.41 -5.89 -1.85
C ALA A 59 -9.11 -6.13 -3.32
N LEU A 60 -8.55 -5.12 -4.00
CA LEU A 60 -8.25 -5.24 -5.43
C LEU A 60 -7.05 -6.14 -5.69
N LEU A 61 -6.12 -6.23 -4.76
CA LEU A 61 -4.92 -7.06 -4.93
C LEU A 61 -5.21 -8.55 -4.91
N ILE A 62 -6.21 -8.99 -4.17
CA ILE A 62 -6.46 -10.43 -4.02
C ILE A 62 -7.12 -11.04 -5.25
N ASN A 63 -7.77 -10.24 -6.10
CA ASN A 63 -8.38 -10.74 -7.33
C ASN A 63 -7.44 -10.47 -8.51
N PRO A 64 -7.03 -11.52 -9.24
CA PRO A 64 -6.13 -11.31 -10.40
C PRO A 64 -6.62 -10.29 -11.41
N ALA A 65 -7.95 -10.20 -11.61
CA ALA A 65 -8.53 -9.28 -12.59
C ALA A 65 -8.35 -7.81 -12.22
N THR A 66 -8.27 -7.50 -10.91
CA THR A 66 -8.14 -6.13 -10.41
C THR A 66 -6.81 -5.86 -9.74
N ARG A 67 -5.92 -6.84 -9.74
CA ARG A 67 -4.64 -6.77 -9.01
C ARG A 67 -3.78 -5.59 -9.45
N LYS A 68 -3.75 -5.33 -10.74
CA LYS A 68 -2.96 -4.22 -11.28
C LYS A 68 -3.43 -2.88 -10.70
N LEU A 69 -4.74 -2.69 -10.64
CA LEU A 69 -5.29 -1.46 -10.06
C LEU A 69 -4.98 -1.38 -8.57
N GLY A 70 -5.10 -2.50 -7.86
CA GLY A 70 -4.75 -2.57 -6.44
C GLY A 70 -3.31 -2.19 -6.19
N ALA A 71 -2.39 -2.73 -6.99
CA ALA A 71 -0.97 -2.41 -6.88
C ALA A 71 -0.71 -0.93 -7.19
N ALA A 72 -1.44 -0.37 -8.15
CA ALA A 72 -1.30 1.05 -8.49
C ALA A 72 -1.75 1.94 -7.32
N ILE A 73 -2.88 1.63 -6.72
CA ILE A 73 -3.39 2.38 -5.56
C ILE A 73 -2.41 2.25 -4.39
N GLY A 74 -1.95 1.04 -4.10
CA GLY A 74 -0.97 0.81 -3.04
C GLY A 74 0.32 1.58 -3.26
N SER A 75 0.80 1.60 -4.51
CA SER A 75 2.00 2.37 -4.87
C SER A 75 1.79 3.86 -4.63
N PHE A 76 0.62 4.38 -4.99
CA PHE A 76 0.30 5.78 -4.79
C PHE A 76 0.33 6.12 -3.29
N VAL A 77 -0.33 5.31 -2.47
CA VAL A 77 -0.37 5.55 -1.02
C VAL A 77 1.03 5.50 -0.42
N MET A 78 1.82 4.51 -0.81
CA MET A 78 3.18 4.36 -0.27
C MET A 78 4.12 5.44 -0.78
N ALA A 79 3.94 5.90 -2.01
CA ALA A 79 4.71 7.03 -2.52
C ALA A 79 4.40 8.29 -1.71
N ALA A 80 3.12 8.53 -1.44
CA ALA A 80 2.72 9.69 -0.64
C ALA A 80 3.29 9.60 0.78
N ALA A 81 3.24 8.41 1.39
CA ALA A 81 3.80 8.20 2.73
C ALA A 81 5.31 8.41 2.73
N SER A 82 6.00 7.89 1.72
CA SER A 82 7.45 8.05 1.60
C SER A 82 7.83 9.51 1.43
N LEU A 83 7.13 10.22 0.56
CA LEU A 83 7.40 11.64 0.34
C LEU A 83 7.13 12.46 1.60
N THR A 84 6.07 12.14 2.33
CA THR A 84 5.74 12.83 3.58
C THR A 84 6.86 12.67 4.60
N THR A 85 7.31 11.44 4.82
CA THR A 85 8.37 11.18 5.80
C THR A 85 9.69 11.79 5.38
N LEU A 86 10.05 11.69 4.09
CA LEU A 86 11.29 12.27 3.58
C LEU A 86 11.25 13.80 3.65
N PHE A 87 10.13 14.40 3.33
CA PHE A 87 9.96 15.85 3.38
C PHE A 87 10.18 16.38 4.81
N HIS A 88 9.77 15.59 5.81
CA HIS A 88 9.94 15.98 7.21
C HIS A 88 11.25 15.45 7.81
N ALA A 89 12.18 14.97 6.98
CA ALA A 89 13.48 14.45 7.39
C ALA A 89 13.36 13.28 8.39
N GLU A 90 12.28 12.51 8.29
CA GLU A 90 12.07 11.34 9.13
C GLU A 90 12.53 10.10 8.37
N TYR A 91 13.83 9.99 8.18
CA TYR A 91 14.40 8.97 7.28
C TYR A 91 14.18 7.55 7.77
N ASP A 92 14.21 7.32 9.07
CA ASP A 92 13.93 6.00 9.62
C ASP A 92 12.49 5.59 9.34
N GLU A 93 11.57 6.55 9.42
CA GLU A 93 10.16 6.29 9.17
C GLU A 93 9.86 6.09 7.68
N ALA A 94 10.76 6.50 6.81
CA ALA A 94 10.60 6.34 5.37
C ALA A 94 10.96 4.93 4.90
N ILE A 95 11.70 4.16 5.69
CA ILE A 95 12.19 2.84 5.27
C ILE A 95 11.05 1.89 4.94
N ALA A 96 10.09 1.76 5.85
CA ALA A 96 8.97 0.83 5.63
C ALA A 96 8.14 1.20 4.41
N PRO A 97 7.66 2.46 4.25
CA PRO A 97 6.87 2.79 3.06
C PRO A 97 7.68 2.68 1.76
N LEU A 98 8.99 2.92 1.78
CA LEU A 98 9.80 2.73 0.58
C LEU A 98 9.92 1.27 0.19
N ILE A 99 10.07 0.38 1.17
CA ILE A 99 10.09 -1.06 0.90
C ILE A 99 8.76 -1.51 0.33
N VAL A 100 7.65 -1.11 0.95
CA VAL A 100 6.33 -1.50 0.49
C VAL A 100 6.02 -0.89 -0.88
N LEU A 101 6.48 0.34 -1.13
CA LEU A 101 6.36 0.95 -2.46
C LEU A 101 7.09 0.10 -3.51
N THR A 102 8.30 -0.34 -3.21
CA THR A 102 9.08 -1.17 -4.13
C THR A 102 8.33 -2.47 -4.44
N VAL A 103 7.81 -3.14 -3.41
CA VAL A 103 7.06 -4.38 -3.60
C VAL A 103 5.77 -4.13 -4.38
N SER A 104 5.10 -3.01 -4.13
CA SER A 104 3.87 -2.63 -4.84
C SER A 104 4.15 -2.38 -6.32
N LEU A 105 5.23 -1.66 -6.63
CA LEU A 105 5.61 -1.39 -8.02
C LEU A 105 6.02 -2.68 -8.72
N LEU A 106 6.73 -3.57 -8.03
CA LEU A 106 7.10 -4.86 -8.60
C LEU A 106 5.85 -5.68 -8.91
N THR A 107 4.89 -5.69 -7.99
CA THR A 107 3.62 -6.40 -8.21
C THR A 107 2.87 -5.80 -9.40
N LEU A 108 2.88 -4.47 -9.51
CA LEU A 108 2.26 -3.79 -10.65
C LEU A 108 2.88 -4.24 -11.97
N VAL A 109 4.21 -4.23 -12.04
CA VAL A 109 4.92 -4.61 -13.25
C VAL A 109 4.66 -6.08 -13.59
N LEU A 110 4.72 -6.97 -12.60
CA LEU A 110 4.49 -8.39 -12.82
C LEU A 110 3.04 -8.71 -13.21
N SER A 111 2.11 -7.82 -12.85
CA SER A 111 0.70 -8.00 -13.18
C SER A 111 0.36 -7.48 -14.58
N GLN A 112 1.24 -6.68 -15.17
CA GLN A 112 1.01 -6.16 -16.52
C GLN A 112 1.30 -7.24 -17.54
N GLY A 113 0.57 -7.24 -18.63
CA GLY A 113 0.75 -8.22 -19.68
C GLY A 113 0.22 -9.60 -19.35
N VAL A 114 -0.40 -9.78 -18.19
CA VAL A 114 -1.06 -11.02 -17.81
C VAL A 114 -2.51 -10.95 -18.26
N HIS A 115 -2.90 -11.91 -19.09
CA HIS A 115 -4.28 -11.98 -19.57
C HIS A 115 -5.11 -12.77 -18.59
N PRO A 116 -6.37 -12.37 -18.35
CA PRO A 116 -7.22 -13.08 -17.39
C PRO A 116 -7.39 -14.56 -17.67
N GLU A 117 -7.33 -14.97 -18.93
CA GLU A 117 -7.48 -16.36 -19.33
C GLU A 117 -6.21 -17.18 -19.17
N ASN A 118 -5.12 -16.57 -18.85
CA ASN A 118 -3.83 -17.26 -18.69
C ASN A 118 -3.57 -17.71 -17.28
#